data_f877e868c646eaa7c3a84feeb6e24f55
#
_entry.id   f877e868c646eaa7c3a84feeb6e24f55
#
_cell.length_a   1.000
_cell.length_b   1.000
_cell.length_c   1.000
_cell.angle_alpha   90.00
_cell.angle_beta   90.00
_cell.angle_gamma   90.00
#
_symmetry.space_group_name_H-M   'P 1'
#
loop_
_entity.id
_entity.type
_entity.pdbx_description
1 polymer ?
#
loop_
_entity_poly.entity_id
_entity_poly.type
_entity_poly.pdbx_seq_one_letter_code
_entity_poly.pdbx_strand_id
1 'polypeptide(L)'
;MSLFSKLLKKDVKDNGGNKNDSPMLTQDRICIETHFATFTYINYPNEVGYEADINWYDMPEDEEGRLSYLPVGCYIDCNTPETTEASLCLDRLTRLFEDRYGTDTRVKLAVANYYADENGLIKTNSGEMISKEDLMNELEIRFISVTRDGKTTYSLYHISLDIEGDIHIVFAEDGSVTVTGDKEFYNFE
;
A
#
# COMPACT_ATOMS: atom_id res chain seq x y z
N MET A 1 10.09 13.17 -23.68
CA MET A 1 9.62 13.97 -22.52
C MET A 1 8.88 13.00 -21.63
N SER A 2 9.37 12.81 -20.41
CA SER A 2 8.78 11.87 -19.44
C SER A 2 7.36 12.30 -19.06
N LEU A 3 6.44 11.35 -18.93
CA LEU A 3 5.09 11.57 -18.38
C LEU A 3 5.14 12.33 -17.04
N PHE A 4 6.19 12.07 -16.26
CA PHE A 4 6.43 12.66 -14.94
C PHE A 4 6.46 14.20 -14.94
N SER A 5 7.05 14.83 -15.96
CA SER A 5 7.13 16.30 -16.03
C SER A 5 5.79 17.00 -16.30
N LYS A 6 4.75 16.23 -16.68
CA LYS A 6 3.40 16.77 -16.92
C LYS A 6 2.46 16.59 -15.73
N LEU A 7 2.81 15.74 -14.77
CA LEU A 7 1.95 15.39 -13.63
C LEU A 7 2.28 16.20 -12.36
N LEU A 8 3.47 16.81 -12.28
CA LEU A 8 3.85 17.66 -11.15
C LEU A 8 3.10 18.99 -11.21
N LYS A 9 2.12 19.17 -10.33
CA LYS A 9 1.48 20.48 -10.10
C LYS A 9 1.97 21.07 -8.78
N LYS A 10 2.31 22.36 -8.82
CA LYS A 10 2.66 23.14 -7.65
C LYS A 10 1.41 23.90 -7.19
N ASP A 11 0.71 23.36 -6.18
CA ASP A 11 -0.43 24.06 -5.60
C ASP A 11 0.03 25.16 -4.64
N VAL A 12 -0.05 26.41 -5.10
CA VAL A 12 0.04 27.60 -4.25
C VAL A 12 -1.38 27.94 -3.79
N LYS A 13 -1.78 27.48 -2.60
CA LYS A 13 -3.00 27.98 -1.94
C LYS A 13 -2.66 29.20 -1.08
N ASP A 14 -3.06 30.36 -1.59
CA ASP A 14 -3.13 31.61 -0.83
C ASP A 14 -4.27 31.51 0.18
N ASN A 15 -3.99 31.25 1.47
CA ASN A 15 -4.95 31.33 2.54
C ASN A 15 -4.74 32.63 3.30
N GLY A 16 -5.63 33.60 3.04
CA GLY A 16 -5.76 34.85 3.81
C GLY A 16 -6.07 34.61 5.28
N GLY A 17 -5.19 35.06 6.11
CA GLY A 17 -5.21 35.61 7.42
C GLY A 17 -6.07 35.06 8.54
N ASN A 18 -5.41 34.50 9.57
CA ASN A 18 -5.72 34.89 10.95
C ASN A 18 -4.39 34.94 11.77
N LYS A 19 -4.12 36.10 12.40
CA LYS A 19 -2.89 36.39 13.14
C LYS A 19 -3.03 35.76 14.52
N ASN A 20 -2.42 34.61 14.77
CA ASN A 20 -1.92 34.10 16.05
C ASN A 20 -1.60 32.60 16.04
N ASP A 21 -0.97 32.10 14.98
CA ASP A 21 -0.36 30.77 15.04
C ASP A 21 1.13 30.91 14.63
N SER A 22 1.99 30.19 15.35
CA SER A 22 3.41 30.04 15.00
C SER A 22 3.52 29.70 13.52
N PRO A 23 4.52 30.22 12.77
CA PRO A 23 4.61 29.96 11.36
C PRO A 23 4.90 28.47 11.14
N MET A 24 3.85 27.69 10.99
CA MET A 24 3.95 26.43 10.29
C MET A 24 4.37 26.79 8.87
N LEU A 25 5.64 26.58 8.55
CA LEU A 25 6.16 26.67 7.20
C LEU A 25 5.23 25.86 6.31
N THR A 26 4.43 26.53 5.49
CA THR A 26 3.73 25.91 4.37
C THR A 26 4.81 25.50 3.37
N GLN A 27 5.42 24.33 3.58
CA GLN A 27 6.22 23.70 2.54
C GLN A 27 5.25 23.40 1.40
N ASP A 28 5.54 23.95 0.21
CA ASP A 28 4.88 23.56 -1.02
C ASP A 28 4.89 22.03 -1.10
N ARG A 29 3.74 21.39 -0.96
CA ARG A 29 3.65 19.93 -1.05
C ARG A 29 3.92 19.54 -2.49
N ILE A 30 4.89 18.67 -2.70
CA ILE A 30 5.14 18.07 -4.01
C ILE A 30 4.20 16.89 -4.16
N CYS A 31 3.31 16.94 -5.15
CA CYS A 31 2.32 15.91 -5.37
C CYS A 31 2.36 15.38 -6.80
N ILE A 32 2.00 14.13 -6.96
CA ILE A 32 1.74 13.48 -8.25
C ILE A 32 0.27 13.10 -8.30
N GLU A 33 -0.46 13.64 -9.29
CA GLU A 33 -1.85 13.26 -9.53
C GLU A 33 -1.91 12.07 -10.48
N THR A 34 -2.67 11.04 -10.11
CA THR A 34 -3.02 9.93 -10.97
C THR A 34 -4.54 9.88 -11.14
N HIS A 35 -5.05 8.96 -11.95
CA HIS A 35 -6.49 8.77 -12.10
C HIS A 35 -7.16 8.07 -10.90
N PHE A 36 -6.39 7.56 -9.93
CA PHE A 36 -6.91 6.83 -8.78
C PHE A 36 -6.46 7.40 -7.42
N ALA A 37 -5.45 8.28 -7.38
CA ALA A 37 -5.00 8.93 -6.15
C ALA A 37 -4.11 10.14 -6.41
N THR A 38 -3.94 10.97 -5.37
CA THR A 38 -2.93 12.02 -5.30
C THR A 38 -1.84 11.58 -4.35
N PHE A 39 -0.64 11.35 -4.86
CA PHE A 39 0.54 10.95 -4.10
C PHE A 39 1.26 12.18 -3.58
N THR A 40 1.51 12.26 -2.28
CA THR A 40 2.23 13.35 -1.61
C THR A 40 3.65 12.90 -1.29
N TYR A 41 4.65 13.70 -1.65
CA TYR A 41 6.05 13.44 -1.30
C TYR A 41 6.28 13.66 0.19
N ILE A 42 6.90 12.67 0.82
CA ILE A 42 7.33 12.67 2.21
C ILE A 42 8.86 12.56 2.29
N ASN A 43 9.44 13.21 3.29
CA ASN A 43 10.88 13.14 3.55
C ASN A 43 11.10 13.17 5.07
N TYR A 44 10.93 12.00 5.68
CA TYR A 44 11.22 11.77 7.09
C TYR A 44 12.61 11.11 7.25
N PRO A 45 13.23 11.12 8.43
CA PRO A 45 14.58 10.57 8.63
C PRO A 45 14.81 9.14 8.13
N ASN A 46 13.77 8.31 8.15
CA ASN A 46 13.84 6.89 7.79
C ASN A 46 12.92 6.51 6.63
N GLU A 47 12.23 7.49 6.03
CA GLU A 47 11.21 7.21 5.02
C GLU A 47 11.16 8.35 4.00
N VAL A 48 11.60 8.07 2.79
CA VAL A 48 11.63 9.07 1.70
C VAL A 48 10.93 8.49 0.49
N GLY A 49 9.85 9.13 0.07
CA GLY A 49 9.05 8.60 -1.03
C GLY A 49 7.76 9.36 -1.25
N TYR A 50 6.81 8.69 -1.88
CA TYR A 50 5.46 9.20 -2.06
C TYR A 50 4.46 8.31 -1.34
N GLU A 51 3.50 8.91 -0.65
CA GLU A 51 2.39 8.23 0.00
C GLU A 51 1.05 8.66 -0.57
N ALA A 52 0.08 7.76 -0.55
CA ALA A 52 -1.31 8.03 -0.88
C ALA A 52 -2.24 7.01 -0.23
N ASP A 53 -3.48 7.40 -0.05
CA ASP A 53 -4.59 6.50 0.23
C ASP A 53 -5.35 6.22 -1.06
N ILE A 54 -5.66 4.94 -1.34
CA ILE A 54 -6.36 4.52 -2.56
C ILE A 54 -7.66 3.76 -2.25
N ASN A 55 -8.64 3.93 -3.12
CA ASN A 55 -9.89 3.18 -3.07
C ASN A 55 -9.72 1.81 -3.77
N TRP A 56 -8.99 0.90 -3.12
CA TRP A 56 -8.66 -0.41 -3.69
C TRP A 56 -9.89 -1.29 -3.91
N TYR A 57 -10.87 -1.22 -3.02
CA TYR A 57 -12.04 -2.08 -3.02
C TYR A 57 -13.30 -1.43 -3.61
N ASP A 58 -13.18 -0.29 -4.31
CA ASP A 58 -14.30 0.48 -4.88
C ASP A 58 -15.39 0.80 -3.85
N MET A 59 -14.96 1.13 -2.63
CA MET A 59 -15.89 1.50 -1.56
C MET A 59 -16.59 2.81 -1.89
N PRO A 60 -17.88 2.95 -1.52
CA PRO A 60 -18.61 4.19 -1.75
C PRO A 60 -17.98 5.36 -0.97
N GLU A 61 -17.93 6.52 -1.59
CA GLU A 61 -17.54 7.76 -0.96
C GLU A 61 -18.77 8.46 -0.36
N ASP A 62 -18.56 9.24 0.71
CA ASP A 62 -19.58 10.12 1.27
C ASP A 62 -19.76 11.39 0.42
N GLU A 63 -20.68 12.28 0.82
CA GLU A 63 -20.97 13.54 0.11
C GLU A 63 -19.75 14.49 0.04
N GLU A 64 -18.74 14.28 0.88
CA GLU A 64 -17.50 15.06 0.93
C GLU A 64 -16.34 14.36 0.21
N GLY A 65 -16.60 13.23 -0.46
CA GLY A 65 -15.60 12.44 -1.19
C GLY A 65 -14.69 11.62 -0.29
N ARG A 66 -15.10 11.34 0.96
CA ARG A 66 -14.34 10.48 1.88
C ARG A 66 -14.83 9.04 1.76
N LEU A 67 -13.89 8.11 1.78
CA LEU A 67 -14.22 6.68 1.76
C LEU A 67 -15.01 6.28 3.00
N SER A 68 -16.08 5.52 2.81
CA SER A 68 -16.92 4.98 3.89
C SER A 68 -16.22 3.89 4.70
N TYR A 69 -15.06 3.42 4.23
CA TYR A 69 -14.23 2.40 4.84
C TYR A 69 -12.75 2.82 4.82
N LEU A 70 -11.89 2.12 5.58
CA LEU A 70 -10.46 2.43 5.60
C LEU A 70 -9.85 2.25 4.21
N PRO A 71 -9.20 3.27 3.64
CA PRO A 71 -8.49 3.15 2.38
C PRO A 71 -7.31 2.21 2.52
N VAL A 72 -6.78 1.76 1.37
CA VAL A 72 -5.50 1.05 1.33
C VAL A 72 -4.39 2.08 1.23
N GLY A 73 -3.50 2.11 2.23
CA GLY A 73 -2.32 2.98 2.20
C GLY A 73 -1.35 2.52 1.11
N CYS A 74 -0.75 3.45 0.40
CA CYS A 74 0.25 3.16 -0.63
C CYS A 74 1.52 3.97 -0.41
N TYR A 75 2.66 3.33 -0.63
CA TYR A 75 3.97 3.95 -0.56
C TYR A 75 4.82 3.61 -1.79
N ILE A 76 5.49 4.61 -2.32
CA ILE A 76 6.45 4.50 -3.42
C ILE A 76 7.80 4.98 -2.93
N ASP A 77 8.78 4.08 -2.86
CA ASP A 77 10.15 4.40 -2.46
C ASP A 77 10.87 5.23 -3.53
N CYS A 78 11.40 6.38 -3.13
CA CYS A 78 12.29 7.18 -3.97
C CYS A 78 13.21 8.06 -3.12
N ASN A 79 14.41 8.38 -3.63
CA ASN A 79 15.36 9.23 -2.90
C ASN A 79 15.03 10.71 -3.01
N THR A 80 14.45 11.12 -4.14
CA THR A 80 14.12 12.53 -4.46
C THR A 80 12.82 12.57 -5.25
N PRO A 81 12.10 13.72 -5.26
CA PRO A 81 10.80 13.82 -5.90
C PRO A 81 10.77 13.56 -7.42
N GLU A 82 11.86 13.78 -8.12
CA GLU A 82 11.89 13.73 -9.59
C GLU A 82 12.89 12.69 -10.08
N THR A 83 12.70 11.42 -9.70
CA THR A 83 13.59 10.34 -10.12
C THR A 83 12.95 9.39 -11.13
N THR A 84 13.80 8.75 -11.93
CA THR A 84 13.35 7.68 -12.84
C THR A 84 12.80 6.51 -12.04
N GLU A 85 13.37 6.22 -10.88
CA GLU A 85 12.95 5.14 -9.98
C GLU A 85 11.53 5.37 -9.47
N ALA A 86 11.21 6.59 -9.02
CA ALA A 86 9.85 6.95 -8.60
C ALA A 86 8.83 6.75 -9.72
N SER A 87 9.19 7.12 -10.97
CA SER A 87 8.35 6.90 -12.14
C SER A 87 8.09 5.41 -12.40
N LEU A 88 9.12 4.57 -12.30
CA LEU A 88 8.99 3.12 -12.50
C LEU A 88 8.13 2.47 -11.42
N CYS A 89 8.29 2.89 -10.16
CA CYS A 89 7.45 2.41 -9.05
C CYS A 89 5.99 2.83 -9.23
N LEU A 90 5.74 4.07 -9.67
CA LEU A 90 4.40 4.56 -9.94
C LEU A 90 3.74 3.81 -11.11
N ASP A 91 4.46 3.55 -12.20
CA ASP A 91 3.97 2.78 -13.33
C ASP A 91 3.64 1.33 -12.91
N ARG A 92 4.42 0.76 -12.00
CA ARG A 92 4.13 -0.56 -11.42
C ARG A 92 2.86 -0.54 -10.57
N LEU A 93 2.73 0.41 -9.64
CA LEU A 93 1.55 0.55 -8.80
C LEU A 93 0.29 0.81 -9.64
N THR A 94 0.39 1.61 -10.70
CA THR A 94 -0.71 1.86 -11.63
C THR A 94 -1.22 0.56 -12.26
N ARG A 95 -0.31 -0.30 -12.75
CA ARG A 95 -0.69 -1.60 -13.32
C ARG A 95 -1.32 -2.54 -12.29
N LEU A 96 -0.83 -2.52 -11.04
CA LEU A 96 -1.42 -3.29 -9.96
C LEU A 96 -2.84 -2.81 -9.64
N PHE A 97 -3.06 -1.48 -9.64
CA PHE A 97 -4.37 -0.90 -9.43
C PHE A 97 -5.35 -1.20 -10.58
N GLU A 98 -4.90 -1.12 -11.82
CA GLU A 98 -5.71 -1.47 -13.00
C GLU A 98 -6.17 -2.95 -12.99
N ASP A 99 -5.34 -3.87 -12.46
CA ASP A 99 -5.66 -5.29 -12.24
C ASP A 99 -5.91 -5.60 -10.75
N ARG A 100 -6.51 -4.69 -9.98
CA ARG A 100 -6.59 -4.82 -8.51
C ARG A 100 -7.32 -6.06 -8.04
N TYR A 101 -8.38 -6.48 -8.71
CA TYR A 101 -9.11 -7.69 -8.35
C TYR A 101 -8.30 -8.98 -8.60
N GLY A 102 -7.60 -9.04 -9.72
CA GLY A 102 -6.68 -10.14 -10.00
C GLY A 102 -5.48 -10.15 -9.06
N THR A 103 -4.96 -8.97 -8.73
CA THR A 103 -3.88 -8.80 -7.74
C THR A 103 -4.32 -9.20 -6.35
N ASP A 104 -5.48 -8.74 -5.88
CA ASP A 104 -6.06 -9.12 -4.57
C ASP A 104 -6.19 -10.64 -4.46
N THR A 105 -6.77 -11.29 -5.48
CA THR A 105 -6.90 -12.75 -5.52
C THR A 105 -5.54 -13.47 -5.45
N ARG A 106 -4.54 -13.02 -6.22
CA ARG A 106 -3.20 -13.64 -6.21
C ARG A 106 -2.50 -13.49 -4.86
N VAL A 107 -2.59 -12.31 -4.26
CA VAL A 107 -1.98 -12.01 -2.96
C VAL A 107 -2.60 -12.88 -1.87
N LYS A 108 -3.93 -12.90 -1.77
CA LYS A 108 -4.67 -13.70 -0.78
C LYS A 108 -4.44 -15.20 -0.96
N LEU A 109 -4.43 -15.68 -2.21
CA LEU A 109 -4.15 -17.08 -2.51
C LEU A 109 -2.73 -17.49 -2.10
N ALA A 110 -1.74 -16.64 -2.29
CA ALA A 110 -0.37 -16.91 -1.87
C ALA A 110 -0.26 -17.03 -0.34
N VAL A 111 -0.93 -16.14 0.41
CA VAL A 111 -1.03 -16.24 1.87
C VAL A 111 -1.75 -17.52 2.29
N ALA A 112 -2.91 -17.82 1.71
CA ALA A 112 -3.66 -19.03 2.04
C ALA A 112 -2.88 -20.33 1.75
N ASN A 113 -2.09 -20.34 0.65
CA ASN A 113 -1.22 -21.48 0.34
C ASN A 113 -0.07 -21.63 1.34
N TYR A 114 0.48 -20.54 1.86
CA TYR A 114 1.56 -20.57 2.85
C TYR A 114 1.11 -21.20 4.19
N TYR A 115 -0.11 -20.88 4.65
CA TYR A 115 -0.63 -21.37 5.92
C TYR A 115 -1.38 -22.71 5.84
N ALA A 116 -1.66 -23.20 4.63
CA ALA A 116 -2.36 -24.46 4.45
C ALA A 116 -1.47 -25.67 4.72
N ASP A 117 -2.05 -26.69 5.38
CA ASP A 117 -1.44 -28.00 5.53
C ASP A 117 -1.46 -28.83 4.22
N GLU A 118 -0.98 -30.06 4.28
CA GLU A 118 -0.95 -30.99 3.13
C GLU A 118 -2.34 -31.33 2.56
N ASN A 119 -3.41 -31.15 3.35
CA ASN A 119 -4.80 -31.36 2.95
C ASN A 119 -5.46 -30.08 2.43
N GLY A 120 -4.73 -28.94 2.42
CA GLY A 120 -5.25 -27.64 2.00
C GLY A 120 -6.11 -26.95 3.06
N LEU A 121 -6.04 -27.39 4.32
CA LEU A 121 -6.75 -26.81 5.46
C LEU A 121 -5.82 -25.90 6.27
N ILE A 122 -6.40 -24.92 6.94
CA ILE A 122 -5.69 -23.91 7.72
C ILE A 122 -6.20 -23.95 9.16
N LYS A 123 -5.30 -24.08 10.12
CA LYS A 123 -5.65 -24.07 11.54
C LYS A 123 -5.77 -22.63 12.04
N THR A 124 -6.91 -22.29 12.61
CA THR A 124 -7.17 -20.98 13.22
C THR A 124 -6.63 -20.88 14.65
N ASN A 125 -6.61 -19.68 15.21
CA ASN A 125 -6.26 -19.39 16.60
C ASN A 125 -7.22 -20.07 17.60
N SER A 126 -8.48 -20.31 17.22
CA SER A 126 -9.46 -21.08 18.02
C SER A 126 -9.26 -22.60 17.93
N GLY A 127 -8.36 -23.06 17.05
CA GLY A 127 -8.12 -24.48 16.77
C GLY A 127 -9.05 -25.09 15.74
N GLU A 128 -9.93 -24.31 15.14
CA GLU A 128 -10.80 -24.73 14.04
C GLU A 128 -9.99 -24.90 12.75
N MET A 129 -10.43 -25.79 11.87
CA MET A 129 -9.84 -25.95 10.53
C MET A 129 -10.74 -25.28 9.50
N ILE A 130 -10.21 -24.33 8.77
CA ILE A 130 -10.91 -23.60 7.70
C ILE A 130 -10.31 -23.91 6.33
N SER A 131 -11.07 -23.65 5.28
CA SER A 131 -10.58 -23.76 3.90
C SER A 131 -9.71 -22.55 3.50
N LYS A 132 -8.96 -22.70 2.38
CA LYS A 132 -8.25 -21.55 1.77
C LYS A 132 -9.21 -20.46 1.35
N GLU A 133 -10.40 -20.81 0.85
CA GLU A 133 -11.42 -19.86 0.44
C GLU A 133 -11.95 -19.06 1.63
N ASP A 134 -12.19 -19.71 2.77
CA ASP A 134 -12.61 -19.03 4.00
C ASP A 134 -11.55 -18.01 4.45
N LEU A 135 -10.27 -18.41 4.48
CA LEU A 135 -9.20 -17.47 4.82
C LEU A 135 -9.11 -16.32 3.81
N MET A 136 -9.16 -16.59 2.50
CA MET A 136 -9.10 -15.54 1.47
C MET A 136 -10.24 -14.53 1.61
N ASN A 137 -11.43 -14.97 2.04
CA ASN A 137 -12.58 -14.09 2.23
C ASN A 137 -12.43 -13.13 3.43
N GLU A 138 -11.66 -13.50 4.44
CA GLU A 138 -11.41 -12.63 5.59
C GLU A 138 -10.18 -11.71 5.44
N LEU A 139 -9.23 -12.07 4.56
CA LEU A 139 -8.03 -11.26 4.34
C LEU A 139 -8.36 -9.94 3.67
N GLU A 140 -7.77 -8.85 4.16
CA GLU A 140 -7.89 -7.52 3.57
C GLU A 140 -6.52 -6.88 3.39
N ILE A 141 -6.20 -6.44 2.18
CA ILE A 141 -5.00 -5.62 1.95
C ILE A 141 -5.21 -4.27 2.63
N ARG A 142 -4.27 -3.87 3.48
CA ARG A 142 -4.27 -2.60 4.21
C ARG A 142 -3.19 -1.63 3.73
N PHE A 143 -2.11 -2.18 3.21
CA PHE A 143 -1.00 -1.37 2.74
C PHE A 143 -0.30 -2.02 1.54
N ILE A 144 0.18 -1.20 0.60
CA ILE A 144 0.96 -1.61 -0.56
C ILE A 144 2.20 -0.73 -0.65
N SER A 145 3.38 -1.34 -0.65
CA SER A 145 4.64 -0.64 -0.88
C SER A 145 5.33 -1.14 -2.15
N VAL A 146 5.79 -0.21 -2.98
CA VAL A 146 6.57 -0.51 -4.18
C VAL A 146 7.94 0.12 -4.05
N THR A 147 8.98 -0.69 -4.06
CA THR A 147 10.36 -0.25 -3.83
C THR A 147 11.18 -0.22 -5.11
N ARG A 148 12.26 0.57 -5.09
CA ARG A 148 13.17 0.80 -6.23
C ARG A 148 13.85 -0.48 -6.73
N ASP A 149 14.10 -1.43 -5.82
CA ASP A 149 14.70 -2.74 -6.13
C ASP A 149 13.69 -3.73 -6.75
N GLY A 150 12.53 -3.25 -7.14
CA GLY A 150 11.53 -4.05 -7.85
C GLY A 150 10.61 -4.89 -6.97
N LYS A 151 10.70 -4.77 -5.66
CA LYS A 151 9.80 -5.48 -4.74
C LYS A 151 8.45 -4.78 -4.63
N THR A 152 7.42 -5.57 -4.39
CA THR A 152 6.09 -5.10 -3.98
C THR A 152 5.71 -5.84 -2.71
N THR A 153 5.46 -5.09 -1.65
CA THR A 153 5.02 -5.62 -0.36
C THR A 153 3.56 -5.30 -0.14
N TYR A 154 2.80 -6.27 0.32
CA TYR A 154 1.42 -6.10 0.76
C TYR A 154 1.35 -6.44 2.25
N SER A 155 0.69 -5.58 3.04
CA SER A 155 0.32 -5.89 4.42
C SER A 155 -1.17 -6.21 4.45
N LEU A 156 -1.51 -7.35 5.04
CA LEU A 156 -2.88 -7.86 5.08
C LEU A 156 -3.35 -8.00 6.52
N TYR A 157 -4.53 -7.46 6.78
CA TYR A 157 -5.27 -7.73 8.00
C TYR A 157 -5.92 -9.11 7.93
N HIS A 158 -6.00 -9.79 9.08
CA HIS A 158 -6.67 -11.09 9.27
C HIS A 158 -7.31 -11.16 10.67
N ILE A 159 -8.18 -12.14 10.87
CA ILE A 159 -8.86 -12.36 12.15
C ILE A 159 -8.55 -13.74 12.71
N SER A 160 -8.52 -14.75 11.84
CA SER A 160 -8.55 -16.16 12.27
C SER A 160 -7.18 -16.78 12.53
N LEU A 161 -6.10 -16.21 12.02
CA LEU A 161 -4.77 -16.80 12.18
C LEU A 161 -4.17 -16.45 13.56
N ASP A 162 -3.43 -17.40 14.14
CA ASP A 162 -2.69 -17.22 15.40
C ASP A 162 -1.35 -16.47 15.15
N ILE A 163 -1.48 -15.26 14.64
CA ILE A 163 -0.37 -14.38 14.34
C ILE A 163 -0.68 -13.02 14.95
N GLU A 164 0.30 -12.41 15.59
CA GLU A 164 0.15 -11.07 16.14
C GLU A 164 0.49 -10.02 15.07
N GLY A 165 -0.44 -9.09 14.80
CA GLY A 165 -0.29 -8.03 13.82
C GLY A 165 -0.70 -8.44 12.40
N ASP A 166 -0.21 -7.72 11.40
CA ASP A 166 -0.51 -7.96 10.00
C ASP A 166 0.36 -9.08 9.38
N ILE A 167 -0.11 -9.64 8.29
CA ILE A 167 0.68 -10.54 7.44
C ILE A 167 1.33 -9.71 6.35
N HIS A 168 2.64 -9.88 6.18
CA HIS A 168 3.37 -9.26 5.08
C HIS A 168 3.69 -10.28 4.00
N ILE A 169 3.38 -9.94 2.76
CA ILE A 169 3.76 -10.74 1.60
C ILE A 169 4.59 -9.88 0.63
N VAL A 170 5.76 -10.36 0.28
CA VAL A 170 6.70 -9.68 -0.62
C VAL A 170 6.79 -10.45 -1.92
N PHE A 171 6.50 -9.79 -3.02
CA PHE A 171 6.78 -10.25 -4.38
C PHE A 171 8.05 -9.56 -4.87
N ALA A 172 9.11 -10.32 -5.06
CA ALA A 172 10.35 -9.81 -5.60
C ALA A 172 10.35 -9.80 -7.15
N GLU A 173 11.27 -9.05 -7.74
CA GLU A 173 11.38 -8.92 -9.20
C GLU A 173 11.70 -10.25 -9.90
N ASP A 174 12.43 -11.15 -9.24
CA ASP A 174 12.74 -12.49 -9.74
C ASP A 174 11.57 -13.47 -9.68
N GLY A 175 10.41 -13.02 -9.19
CA GLY A 175 9.20 -13.81 -9.01
C GLY A 175 9.15 -14.62 -7.71
N SER A 176 10.14 -14.49 -6.83
CA SER A 176 10.09 -15.11 -5.50
C SER A 176 9.03 -14.42 -4.63
N VAL A 177 8.41 -15.23 -3.75
CA VAL A 177 7.37 -14.78 -2.84
C VAL A 177 7.73 -15.18 -1.42
N THR A 178 7.69 -14.22 -0.51
CA THR A 178 7.94 -14.43 0.92
C THR A 178 6.72 -13.99 1.72
N VAL A 179 6.26 -14.83 2.65
CA VAL A 179 5.17 -14.51 3.58
C VAL A 179 5.71 -14.53 5.00
N THR A 180 5.45 -13.48 5.77
CA THR A 180 5.91 -13.33 7.16
C THR A 180 4.84 -12.65 8.01
N GLY A 181 4.84 -12.88 9.33
CA GLY A 181 4.09 -12.07 10.28
C GLY A 181 4.85 -10.80 10.67
N ASP A 182 4.19 -9.85 11.32
CA ASP A 182 4.74 -8.55 11.75
C ASP A 182 6.08 -8.69 12.50
N LYS A 183 6.16 -9.58 13.49
CA LYS A 183 7.36 -9.75 14.31
C LYS A 183 8.58 -10.21 13.52
N GLU A 184 8.35 -11.00 12.50
CA GLU A 184 9.41 -11.50 11.62
C GLU A 184 9.80 -10.42 10.61
N PHE A 185 8.82 -9.68 10.09
CA PHE A 185 9.04 -8.65 9.06
C PHE A 185 9.92 -7.50 9.56
N TYR A 186 9.67 -6.98 10.76
CA TYR A 186 10.44 -5.86 11.34
C TYR A 186 11.73 -6.26 12.05
N ASN A 187 12.03 -7.56 12.18
CA ASN A 187 13.27 -8.06 12.78
C ASN A 187 14.39 -8.31 11.76
N PHE A 188 14.20 -7.98 10.49
CA PHE A 188 15.21 -8.11 9.43
C PHE A 188 16.07 -6.83 9.25
N GLU A 189 16.36 -6.09 10.35
CA GLU A 189 17.35 -5.01 10.35
C GLU A 189 18.78 -5.50 10.57
#